data_ea36999d6e97eed5904e7ac1bb5fe740
#
_entry.id   ea36999d6e97eed5904e7ac1bb5fe740
#
_cell.length_a   1.000
_cell.length_b   1.000
_cell.length_c   1.000
_cell.angle_alpha   90.00
_cell.angle_beta   90.00
_cell.angle_gamma   90.00
#
_symmetry.space_group_name_H-M   'P 1'
#
loop_
_entity.id
_entity.type
_entity.pdbx_description
1 polymer ?
#
loop_
_entity_poly.entity_id
_entity_poly.type
_entity_poly.pdbx_seq_one_letter_code
_entity_poly.pdbx_strand_id
1 'polypeptide(L)'
;MSSQNANSEAGAESSTSPRLPLSIIIAGGGTGGHIYPGIAIAQEFRRRDANTQILFVGTAKGLERKIIPREGFNLELIEIAALKRVGFVNRIRSLLMLPKSFLDARSLIKQVRPDLVIGVGGYASGPVVMMAAMMDVPTLVAEQNAMPGFTNRMLARFVKAAAVSFEEAREFFGEKAEITGNPVRAEFFDVPVKHIEDVINVLVTGGSQGARAINEALIGALPMLEEEKDRLSFTHQTGENDFYRVRDAFENSGLKAEVKPFVERMVDEFACADLVISRAGATTVAELAAAGKPAIMIPFPYAADDHQRKNAEAIERAGAGRMILQAELTPERLAKELLWLVRDPQKLGRMAEASKRLGRPDAAKRVVDLAIRIVGSREWGVGNGE
;
A
#
# COMPACT_ATOMS: atom_id res chain seq x y z
N MET A 1 10.93 1.94 70.43
CA MET A 1 12.28 2.07 69.80
C MET A 1 12.26 1.52 68.43
N SER A 2 12.48 2.41 67.54
CA SER A 2 12.99 2.39 66.18
C SER A 2 12.12 1.81 65.07
N SER A 3 11.38 2.74 64.51
CA SER A 3 10.87 2.72 63.17
C SER A 3 12.02 2.70 62.13
N GLN A 4 11.94 1.81 61.14
CA GLN A 4 12.67 1.96 59.89
C GLN A 4 11.71 2.16 58.72
N ASN A 5 11.79 3.39 58.20
CA ASN A 5 11.21 3.79 56.93
C ASN A 5 11.86 3.00 55.80
N ALA A 6 11.08 2.30 55.04
CA ALA A 6 11.43 1.83 53.71
C ALA A 6 10.81 2.79 52.68
N ASN A 7 11.60 3.72 52.18
CA ASN A 7 11.29 4.47 50.98
C ASN A 7 11.31 3.54 49.77
N SER A 8 10.16 3.29 49.20
CA SER A 8 10.03 2.74 47.87
C SER A 8 10.13 3.91 46.88
N GLU A 9 11.30 4.08 46.29
CA GLU A 9 11.47 4.91 45.08
C GLU A 9 10.75 4.19 43.91
N ALA A 10 9.54 4.59 43.69
CA ALA A 10 8.86 4.29 42.42
C ALA A 10 9.52 5.16 41.34
N GLY A 11 10.40 4.55 40.54
CA GLY A 11 10.95 5.17 39.34
C GLY A 11 9.82 5.53 38.39
N ALA A 12 9.46 6.81 38.35
CA ALA A 12 8.60 7.36 37.34
C ALA A 12 9.37 7.32 35.99
N GLU A 13 9.07 6.38 35.15
CA GLU A 13 9.41 6.46 33.73
C GLU A 13 8.68 7.70 33.15
N SER A 14 9.39 8.80 33.02
CA SER A 14 8.88 10.00 32.35
C SER A 14 8.81 9.71 30.86
N SER A 15 7.67 9.22 30.39
CA SER A 15 7.36 9.17 28.97
C SER A 15 7.16 10.59 28.44
N THR A 16 8.24 11.24 28.05
CA THR A 16 8.17 12.53 27.36
C THR A 16 7.69 12.27 25.92
N SER A 17 6.39 12.27 25.74
CA SER A 17 5.81 12.37 24.40
C SER A 17 6.19 13.73 23.79
N PRO A 18 6.59 13.80 22.51
CA PRO A 18 6.90 15.07 21.86
C PRO A 18 5.69 16.00 21.91
N ARG A 19 5.98 17.31 21.99
CA ARG A 19 4.92 18.33 22.03
C ARG A 19 4.16 18.31 20.69
N LEU A 20 2.86 18.07 20.73
CA LEU A 20 1.94 18.32 19.62
C LEU A 20 1.52 19.81 19.63
N PRO A 21 1.19 20.43 18.48
CA PRO A 21 1.11 19.86 17.15
C PRO A 21 2.46 19.68 16.45
N LEU A 22 2.58 18.65 15.59
CA LEU A 22 3.74 18.41 14.76
C LEU A 22 3.59 19.04 13.36
N SER A 23 4.72 19.39 12.75
CA SER A 23 4.83 19.71 11.33
C SER A 23 5.48 18.55 10.58
N ILE A 24 4.78 17.95 9.63
CA ILE A 24 5.17 16.70 8.98
C ILE A 24 5.18 16.83 7.47
N ILE A 25 6.24 16.37 6.84
CA ILE A 25 6.28 16.16 5.38
C ILE A 25 6.09 14.67 5.09
N ILE A 26 5.16 14.33 4.19
CA ILE A 26 4.99 12.98 3.63
C ILE A 26 5.40 13.02 2.16
N ALA A 27 6.53 12.41 1.84
CA ALA A 27 7.11 12.43 0.51
C ALA A 27 6.90 11.10 -0.23
N GLY A 28 6.30 11.17 -1.41
CA GLY A 28 6.08 10.00 -2.24
C GLY A 28 5.01 10.23 -3.29
N GLY A 29 4.71 9.19 -4.06
CA GLY A 29 3.68 9.28 -5.09
C GLY A 29 3.92 8.37 -6.29
N GLY A 30 3.35 8.77 -7.41
CA GLY A 30 3.37 8.03 -8.68
C GLY A 30 2.19 7.08 -8.83
N THR A 31 1.95 6.22 -7.87
CA THR A 31 0.86 5.22 -7.90
C THR A 31 0.03 5.24 -6.62
N GLY A 32 -1.20 4.72 -6.69
CA GLY A 32 -2.08 4.55 -5.51
C GLY A 32 -1.42 3.74 -4.40
N GLY A 33 -0.54 2.77 -4.76
CA GLY A 33 0.19 1.93 -3.81
C GLY A 33 1.07 2.68 -2.81
N HIS A 34 1.53 3.89 -3.14
CA HIS A 34 2.28 4.76 -2.24
C HIS A 34 1.41 5.86 -1.63
N ILE A 35 0.42 6.33 -2.38
CA ILE A 35 -0.39 7.49 -1.99
C ILE A 35 -1.35 7.12 -0.86
N TYR A 36 -2.12 6.02 -0.99
CA TYR A 36 -3.13 5.65 0.01
C TYR A 36 -2.54 5.29 1.38
N PRO A 37 -1.42 4.55 1.50
CA PRO A 37 -0.74 4.39 2.79
C PRO A 37 -0.32 5.73 3.42
N GLY A 38 0.20 6.66 2.60
CA GLY A 38 0.54 8.01 3.06
C GLY A 38 -0.67 8.78 3.60
N ILE A 39 -1.82 8.68 2.93
CA ILE A 39 -3.08 9.28 3.36
C ILE A 39 -3.54 8.66 4.69
N ALA A 40 -3.51 7.33 4.82
CA ALA A 40 -3.91 6.66 6.05
C ALA A 40 -3.03 7.07 7.26
N ILE A 41 -1.71 7.22 7.04
CA ILE A 41 -0.79 7.75 8.05
C ILE A 41 -1.14 9.20 8.40
N ALA A 42 -1.40 10.05 7.41
CA ALA A 42 -1.77 11.44 7.61
C ALA A 42 -3.09 11.60 8.39
N GLN A 43 -4.09 10.79 8.05
CA GLN A 43 -5.37 10.76 8.76
C GLN A 43 -5.21 10.34 10.21
N GLU A 44 -4.35 9.35 10.50
CA GLU A 44 -4.07 8.93 11.88
C GLU A 44 -3.35 10.03 12.68
N PHE A 45 -2.41 10.79 12.10
CA PHE A 45 -1.84 11.95 12.76
C PHE A 45 -2.88 13.01 13.11
N ARG A 46 -3.77 13.36 12.15
CA ARG A 46 -4.87 14.32 12.39
C ARG A 46 -5.88 13.81 13.42
N ARG A 47 -6.11 12.50 13.47
CA ARG A 47 -6.97 11.89 14.50
C ARG A 47 -6.41 12.06 15.91
N ARG A 48 -5.08 12.05 16.07
CA ARG A 48 -4.42 12.26 17.37
C ARG A 48 -4.36 13.72 17.76
N ASP A 49 -4.06 14.59 16.79
CA ASP A 49 -4.08 16.03 16.96
C ASP A 49 -4.50 16.71 15.66
N ALA A 50 -5.67 17.33 15.70
CA ALA A 50 -6.26 18.04 14.56
C ALA A 50 -5.42 19.22 14.06
N ASN A 51 -4.52 19.77 14.91
CA ASN A 51 -3.64 20.89 14.57
C ASN A 51 -2.33 20.44 13.90
N THR A 52 -2.07 19.12 13.79
CA THR A 52 -0.89 18.61 13.09
C THR A 52 -0.88 19.12 11.64
N GLN A 53 0.20 19.79 11.27
CA GLN A 53 0.40 20.31 9.92
C GLN A 53 1.01 19.22 9.05
N ILE A 54 0.34 18.89 7.94
CA ILE A 54 0.79 17.84 7.03
C ILE A 54 0.90 18.40 5.63
N LEU A 55 2.09 18.28 5.06
CA LEU A 55 2.39 18.62 3.69
C LEU A 55 2.82 17.38 2.91
N PHE A 56 2.11 17.05 1.85
CA PHE A 56 2.56 16.04 0.92
C PHE A 56 3.52 16.63 -0.09
N VAL A 57 4.52 15.83 -0.49
CA VAL A 57 5.47 16.18 -1.54
C VAL A 57 5.47 15.09 -2.61
N GLY A 58 5.14 15.48 -3.83
CA GLY A 58 4.99 14.56 -4.95
C GLY A 58 5.63 15.08 -6.24
N THR A 59 5.25 14.48 -7.36
CA THR A 59 5.71 14.84 -8.70
C THR A 59 4.56 15.35 -9.58
N ALA A 60 4.88 16.13 -10.60
CA ALA A 60 3.87 16.67 -11.50
C ALA A 60 3.15 15.61 -12.36
N LYS A 61 3.68 14.37 -12.46
CA LYS A 61 3.19 13.32 -13.36
C LYS A 61 2.40 12.22 -12.68
N GLY A 62 2.37 12.18 -11.34
CA GLY A 62 1.73 11.10 -10.59
C GLY A 62 0.26 11.34 -10.30
N LEU A 63 -0.40 10.30 -9.76
CA LEU A 63 -1.80 10.34 -9.33
C LEU A 63 -2.01 11.25 -8.11
N GLU A 64 -0.95 11.57 -7.38
CA GLU A 64 -0.98 12.43 -6.19
C GLU A 64 -1.64 13.78 -6.44
N ARG A 65 -1.48 14.35 -7.64
CA ARG A 65 -2.12 15.63 -8.03
C ARG A 65 -3.65 15.61 -7.95
N LYS A 66 -4.25 14.45 -8.18
CA LYS A 66 -5.71 14.30 -8.15
C LYS A 66 -6.19 13.82 -6.80
N ILE A 67 -5.47 12.88 -6.18
CA ILE A 67 -5.91 12.17 -4.98
C ILE A 67 -5.67 13.03 -3.73
N ILE A 68 -4.45 13.56 -3.52
CA ILE A 68 -4.10 14.25 -2.26
C ILE A 68 -5.01 15.46 -1.97
N PRO A 69 -5.29 16.39 -2.94
CA PRO A 69 -6.20 17.50 -2.68
C PRO A 69 -7.66 17.05 -2.42
N ARG A 70 -8.13 15.97 -3.04
CA ARG A 70 -9.46 15.40 -2.79
C ARG A 70 -9.62 14.89 -1.36
N GLU A 71 -8.52 14.38 -0.77
CA GLU A 71 -8.46 13.92 0.62
C GLU A 71 -8.24 15.06 1.63
N GLY A 72 -8.22 16.32 1.17
CA GLY A 72 -8.12 17.50 2.02
C GLY A 72 -6.73 17.78 2.56
N PHE A 73 -5.67 17.35 1.85
CA PHE A 73 -4.29 17.61 2.21
C PHE A 73 -3.60 18.55 1.22
N ASN A 74 -2.67 19.36 1.71
CA ASN A 74 -1.81 20.20 0.91
C ASN A 74 -0.77 19.37 0.15
N LEU A 75 -0.49 19.74 -1.10
CA LEU A 75 0.47 19.07 -1.96
C LEU A 75 1.44 20.08 -2.58
N GLU A 76 2.73 19.87 -2.38
CA GLU A 76 3.81 20.53 -3.09
C GLU A 76 4.41 19.58 -4.15
N LEU A 77 4.79 20.15 -5.29
CA LEU A 77 5.34 19.39 -6.41
C LEU A 77 6.79 19.75 -6.61
N ILE A 78 7.67 18.73 -6.60
CA ILE A 78 9.08 18.88 -6.93
C ILE A 78 9.40 18.27 -8.27
N GLU A 79 10.35 18.87 -8.98
CA GLU A 79 10.84 18.35 -10.25
C GLU A 79 11.82 17.21 -10.01
N ILE A 80 11.45 16.00 -10.43
CA ILE A 80 12.30 14.82 -10.33
C ILE A 80 12.34 14.11 -11.67
N ALA A 81 13.53 13.71 -12.07
CA ALA A 81 13.71 12.88 -13.23
C ALA A 81 13.65 11.39 -12.89
N ALA A 82 12.94 10.61 -13.70
CA ALA A 82 12.88 9.16 -13.56
C ALA A 82 14.25 8.54 -13.89
N LEU A 83 14.84 7.79 -12.94
CA LEU A 83 16.13 7.12 -13.11
C LEU A 83 16.02 5.71 -13.72
N LYS A 84 14.85 5.06 -13.63
CA LYS A 84 14.62 3.71 -14.16
C LYS A 84 13.81 3.74 -15.46
N ARG A 85 14.11 2.81 -16.37
CA ARG A 85 13.41 2.57 -17.66
C ARG A 85 13.49 3.72 -18.67
N VAL A 86 14.54 4.53 -18.63
CA VAL A 86 14.78 5.59 -19.60
C VAL A 86 16.04 5.27 -20.40
N GLY A 87 16.02 5.55 -21.71
CA GLY A 87 17.18 5.37 -22.58
C GLY A 87 18.40 6.18 -22.11
N PHE A 88 19.58 5.85 -22.63
CA PHE A 88 20.88 6.40 -22.18
C PHE A 88 20.90 7.94 -22.10
N VAL A 89 20.34 8.64 -23.08
CA VAL A 89 20.27 10.11 -23.10
C VAL A 89 19.40 10.67 -21.99
N ASN A 90 18.25 10.05 -21.74
CA ASN A 90 17.34 10.44 -20.64
C ASN A 90 17.95 10.12 -19.28
N ARG A 91 18.80 9.10 -19.17
CA ARG A 91 19.53 8.77 -17.94
C ARG A 91 20.54 9.84 -17.55
N ILE A 92 21.29 10.37 -18.53
CA ILE A 92 22.21 11.51 -18.33
C ILE A 92 21.42 12.76 -17.91
N ARG A 93 20.32 13.07 -18.61
CA ARG A 93 19.44 14.19 -18.25
C ARG A 93 18.88 14.05 -16.83
N SER A 94 18.48 12.84 -16.44
CA SER A 94 18.00 12.54 -15.09
C SER A 94 19.09 12.76 -14.04
N LEU A 95 20.32 12.37 -14.33
CA LEU A 95 21.46 12.57 -13.43
C LEU A 95 21.76 14.07 -13.23
N LEU A 96 21.67 14.87 -14.31
CA LEU A 96 21.85 16.32 -14.25
C LEU A 96 20.72 17.06 -13.50
N MET A 97 19.53 16.45 -13.38
CA MET A 97 18.40 17.02 -12.62
C MET A 97 18.44 16.68 -11.13
N LEU A 98 19.25 15.70 -10.71
CA LEU A 98 19.36 15.33 -9.28
C LEU A 98 19.77 16.51 -8.39
N PRO A 99 20.81 17.33 -8.71
CA PRO A 99 21.17 18.48 -7.88
C PRO A 99 20.01 19.45 -7.66
N LYS A 100 19.22 19.72 -8.71
CA LYS A 100 18.05 20.59 -8.61
C LYS A 100 17.01 20.03 -7.62
N SER A 101 16.66 18.73 -7.74
CA SER A 101 15.69 18.12 -6.84
C SER A 101 16.14 18.10 -5.38
N PHE A 102 17.46 18.00 -5.12
CA PHE A 102 18.02 18.16 -3.78
C PHE A 102 17.95 19.61 -3.26
N LEU A 103 18.19 20.60 -4.13
CA LEU A 103 18.07 22.01 -3.77
C LEU A 103 16.62 22.41 -3.49
N ASP A 104 15.68 21.94 -4.32
CA ASP A 104 14.24 22.14 -4.12
C ASP A 104 13.80 21.52 -2.79
N ALA A 105 14.21 20.28 -2.50
CA ALA A 105 13.94 19.61 -1.25
C ALA A 105 14.52 20.37 -0.05
N ARG A 106 15.77 20.85 -0.16
CA ARG A 106 16.41 21.65 0.89
C ARG A 106 15.67 22.97 1.16
N SER A 107 15.26 23.66 0.10
CA SER A 107 14.50 24.91 0.21
C SER A 107 13.17 24.67 0.91
N LEU A 108 12.44 23.62 0.51
CA LEU A 108 11.17 23.24 1.11
C LEU A 108 11.31 22.89 2.60
N ILE A 109 12.30 22.06 2.97
CA ILE A 109 12.54 21.67 4.36
C ILE A 109 12.89 22.91 5.22
N LYS A 110 13.67 23.86 4.70
CA LYS A 110 13.98 25.11 5.40
C LYS A 110 12.76 26.01 5.61
N GLN A 111 11.86 26.03 4.62
CA GLN A 111 10.63 26.83 4.66
C GLN A 111 9.61 26.23 5.64
N VAL A 112 9.37 24.92 5.55
CA VAL A 112 8.37 24.20 6.36
C VAL A 112 8.86 23.93 7.78
N ARG A 113 10.16 23.70 7.95
CA ARG A 113 10.81 23.30 9.24
C ARG A 113 10.11 22.11 9.88
N PRO A 114 10.01 20.98 9.17
CA PRO A 114 9.26 19.83 9.67
C PRO A 114 9.96 19.19 10.87
N ASP A 115 9.16 18.67 11.80
CA ASP A 115 9.62 17.83 12.91
C ASP A 115 9.93 16.42 12.46
N LEU A 116 9.30 16.00 11.36
CA LEU A 116 9.39 14.64 10.80
C LEU A 116 9.22 14.65 9.29
N VAL A 117 10.00 13.81 8.59
CA VAL A 117 9.81 13.51 7.18
C VAL A 117 9.58 12.02 6.99
N ILE A 118 8.45 11.66 6.37
CA ILE A 118 8.06 10.28 6.07
C ILE A 118 8.17 10.04 4.56
N GLY A 119 8.95 9.05 4.16
CA GLY A 119 9.01 8.56 2.79
C GLY A 119 8.07 7.38 2.60
N VAL A 120 7.08 7.49 1.71
CA VAL A 120 6.14 6.41 1.41
C VAL A 120 6.46 5.69 0.10
N GLY A 121 7.63 5.97 -0.48
CA GLY A 121 8.07 5.41 -1.75
C GLY A 121 7.77 6.28 -2.97
N GLY A 122 8.22 5.83 -4.14
CA GLY A 122 8.17 6.62 -5.36
C GLY A 122 9.38 7.56 -5.51
N TYR A 123 9.40 8.31 -6.62
CA TYR A 123 10.58 9.11 -6.97
C TYR A 123 10.77 10.33 -6.05
N ALA A 124 9.69 10.96 -5.58
CA ALA A 124 9.75 12.13 -4.70
C ALA A 124 10.36 11.82 -3.32
N SER A 125 10.15 10.61 -2.82
CA SER A 125 10.65 10.17 -1.52
C SER A 125 12.19 10.29 -1.42
N GLY A 126 12.93 9.89 -2.46
CA GLY A 126 14.40 9.85 -2.44
C GLY A 126 15.07 11.16 -2.03
N PRO A 127 14.97 12.23 -2.84
CA PRO A 127 15.62 13.51 -2.56
C PRO A 127 15.13 14.16 -1.27
N VAL A 128 13.83 14.08 -0.96
CA VAL A 128 13.25 14.74 0.21
C VAL A 128 13.70 14.09 1.50
N VAL A 129 13.60 12.74 1.60
CA VAL A 129 14.02 12.00 2.81
C VAL A 129 15.53 12.06 2.99
N MET A 130 16.32 11.94 1.91
CA MET A 130 17.77 12.05 1.98
C MET A 130 18.20 13.43 2.48
N MET A 131 17.61 14.50 1.91
CA MET A 131 17.94 15.87 2.32
C MET A 131 17.52 16.12 3.78
N ALA A 132 16.36 15.63 4.21
CA ALA A 132 15.92 15.71 5.60
C ALA A 132 16.91 15.03 6.54
N ALA A 133 17.37 13.82 6.21
CA ALA A 133 18.38 13.11 6.98
C ALA A 133 19.70 13.87 7.06
N MET A 134 20.15 14.51 5.96
CA MET A 134 21.35 15.35 5.94
C MET A 134 21.21 16.66 6.73
N MET A 135 19.99 17.08 7.00
CA MET A 135 19.66 18.28 7.81
C MET A 135 19.27 17.91 9.24
N ASP A 136 19.55 16.69 9.69
CA ASP A 136 19.23 16.17 11.02
C ASP A 136 17.73 16.23 11.39
N VAL A 137 16.83 16.26 10.39
CA VAL A 137 15.41 16.09 10.62
C VAL A 137 15.11 14.61 10.79
N PRO A 138 14.34 14.17 11.79
CA PRO A 138 13.90 12.79 11.93
C PRO A 138 13.25 12.26 10.67
N THR A 139 13.65 11.05 10.25
CA THR A 139 13.16 10.45 9.00
C THR A 139 12.67 9.03 9.22
N LEU A 140 11.53 8.71 8.60
CA LEU A 140 10.91 7.40 8.56
C LEU A 140 10.67 7.00 7.10
N VAL A 141 10.90 5.75 6.74
CA VAL A 141 10.34 5.18 5.51
C VAL A 141 9.23 4.21 5.83
N ALA A 142 8.15 4.25 5.05
CA ALA A 142 7.11 3.23 5.04
C ALA A 142 7.27 2.38 3.78
N GLU A 143 7.49 1.07 3.94
CA GLU A 143 7.65 0.12 2.86
C GLU A 143 6.47 -0.85 2.82
N GLN A 144 5.74 -0.84 1.73
CA GLN A 144 4.51 -1.59 1.56
C GLN A 144 4.73 -2.99 0.99
N ASN A 145 5.86 -3.24 0.32
CA ASN A 145 6.13 -4.47 -0.41
C ASN A 145 7.05 -5.41 0.36
N ALA A 146 6.91 -6.71 0.10
CA ALA A 146 7.83 -7.73 0.63
C ALA A 146 9.27 -7.54 0.12
N MET A 147 9.43 -7.04 -1.12
CA MET A 147 10.71 -6.59 -1.65
C MET A 147 10.72 -5.06 -1.70
N PRO A 148 11.55 -4.40 -0.87
CA PRO A 148 11.59 -2.94 -0.82
C PRO A 148 11.96 -2.31 -2.16
N GLY A 149 11.28 -1.21 -2.48
CA GLY A 149 11.58 -0.43 -3.68
C GLY A 149 13.00 0.13 -3.67
N PHE A 150 13.58 0.35 -4.85
CA PHE A 150 14.96 0.85 -5.00
C PHE A 150 15.24 2.10 -4.15
N THR A 151 14.33 3.07 -4.15
CA THR A 151 14.46 4.30 -3.36
C THR A 151 14.57 4.01 -1.87
N ASN A 152 13.68 3.18 -1.33
CA ASN A 152 13.67 2.84 0.10
C ASN A 152 14.90 2.04 0.51
N ARG A 153 15.42 1.14 -0.36
CA ARG A 153 16.70 0.44 -0.12
C ARG A 153 17.88 1.41 -0.04
N MET A 154 17.93 2.40 -0.92
CA MET A 154 19.00 3.43 -0.85
C MET A 154 18.89 4.28 0.43
N LEU A 155 17.68 4.58 0.87
CA LEU A 155 17.44 5.38 2.07
C LEU A 155 17.68 4.61 3.38
N ALA A 156 17.71 3.27 3.36
CA ALA A 156 17.81 2.43 4.56
C ALA A 156 18.96 2.81 5.50
N ARG A 157 20.11 3.23 4.95
CA ARG A 157 21.28 3.65 5.76
C ARG A 157 21.07 4.98 6.47
N PHE A 158 20.26 5.87 5.92
CA PHE A 158 20.13 7.28 6.34
C PHE A 158 18.94 7.52 7.25
N VAL A 159 17.87 6.74 7.12
CA VAL A 159 16.65 6.93 7.92
C VAL A 159 16.84 6.48 9.37
N LYS A 160 16.09 7.10 10.27
CA LYS A 160 16.06 6.73 11.70
C LYS A 160 15.28 5.44 11.94
N ALA A 161 14.18 5.23 11.21
CA ALA A 161 13.35 4.04 11.32
C ALA A 161 12.69 3.65 9.98
N ALA A 162 12.21 2.41 9.90
CA ALA A 162 11.47 1.89 8.77
C ALA A 162 10.23 1.12 9.26
N ALA A 163 9.06 1.55 8.84
CA ALA A 163 7.80 0.84 9.01
C ALA A 163 7.62 -0.11 7.82
N VAL A 164 7.67 -1.42 8.06
CA VAL A 164 7.59 -2.42 6.99
C VAL A 164 6.33 -3.26 7.11
N SER A 165 5.79 -3.67 5.95
CA SER A 165 4.55 -4.44 5.90
C SER A 165 4.79 -5.95 5.98
N PHE A 166 5.95 -6.42 5.55
CA PHE A 166 6.31 -7.83 5.46
C PHE A 166 7.62 -8.12 6.18
N GLU A 167 7.75 -9.32 6.77
CA GLU A 167 8.98 -9.76 7.44
C GLU A 167 10.19 -9.76 6.51
N GLU A 168 9.99 -10.16 5.25
CA GLU A 168 11.04 -10.21 4.23
C GLU A 168 11.68 -8.83 3.96
N ALA A 169 10.91 -7.75 4.13
CA ALA A 169 11.42 -6.40 3.97
C ALA A 169 12.33 -5.97 5.13
N ARG A 170 12.21 -6.60 6.31
CA ARG A 170 12.98 -6.27 7.51
C ARG A 170 14.47 -6.44 7.31
N GLU A 171 14.90 -7.45 6.57
CA GLU A 171 16.32 -7.72 6.32
C GLU A 171 17.09 -6.53 5.70
N PHE A 172 16.38 -5.66 4.93
CA PHE A 172 16.97 -4.51 4.27
C PHE A 172 17.21 -3.32 5.20
N PHE A 173 16.50 -3.24 6.32
CA PHE A 173 16.56 -2.12 7.25
C PHE A 173 17.19 -2.48 8.59
N GLY A 174 17.37 -3.78 8.87
CA GLY A 174 17.96 -4.29 10.12
C GLY A 174 17.14 -3.88 11.35
N GLU A 175 17.81 -3.45 12.40
CA GLU A 175 17.20 -3.04 13.68
C GLU A 175 16.28 -1.79 13.56
N LYS A 176 16.41 -1.01 12.48
CA LYS A 176 15.55 0.14 12.23
C LYS A 176 14.15 -0.26 11.77
N ALA A 177 13.94 -1.52 11.36
CA ALA A 177 12.68 -2.01 10.86
C ALA A 177 11.73 -2.41 11.98
N GLU A 178 10.51 -1.90 11.91
CA GLU A 178 9.38 -2.38 12.70
C GLU A 178 8.27 -2.89 11.77
N ILE A 179 7.76 -4.10 12.05
CA ILE A 179 6.65 -4.66 11.27
C ILE A 179 5.36 -4.01 11.74
N THR A 180 4.90 -3.04 10.97
CA THR A 180 3.67 -2.28 11.26
C THR A 180 2.46 -2.82 10.50
N GLY A 181 2.68 -3.52 9.39
CA GLY A 181 1.67 -3.74 8.36
C GLY A 181 1.57 -2.55 7.40
N ASN A 182 0.80 -2.73 6.32
CA ASN A 182 0.53 -1.66 5.37
C ASN A 182 -0.72 -0.87 5.79
N PRO A 183 -0.62 0.43 6.05
CA PRO A 183 -1.79 1.27 6.32
C PRO A 183 -2.81 1.24 5.17
N VAL A 184 -4.04 0.91 5.49
CA VAL A 184 -5.17 0.82 4.57
C VAL A 184 -6.27 1.74 5.08
N ARG A 185 -7.14 2.22 4.20
CA ARG A 185 -8.32 2.98 4.57
C ARG A 185 -9.20 2.16 5.53
N ALA A 186 -9.64 2.79 6.63
CA ALA A 186 -10.35 2.11 7.73
C ALA A 186 -11.61 1.37 7.24
N GLU A 187 -12.31 1.93 6.25
CA GLU A 187 -13.53 1.36 5.67
C GLU A 187 -13.39 -0.08 5.16
N PHE A 188 -12.18 -0.55 4.79
CA PHE A 188 -11.97 -1.94 4.38
C PHE A 188 -12.02 -2.93 5.57
N PHE A 189 -11.72 -2.47 6.77
CA PHE A 189 -11.85 -3.31 7.98
C PHE A 189 -13.30 -3.47 8.43
N ASP A 190 -14.17 -2.52 8.04
CA ASP A 190 -15.59 -2.50 8.32
C ASP A 190 -16.40 -3.35 7.31
N VAL A 191 -15.75 -3.89 6.27
CA VAL A 191 -16.40 -4.81 5.34
C VAL A 191 -16.94 -6.02 6.10
N PRO A 192 -18.26 -6.28 6.03
CA PRO A 192 -18.87 -7.37 6.76
C PRO A 192 -18.38 -8.73 6.28
N VAL A 193 -18.27 -9.66 7.22
CA VAL A 193 -18.06 -11.08 6.87
C VAL A 193 -19.37 -11.57 6.26
N LYS A 194 -19.31 -11.94 4.98
CA LYS A 194 -20.44 -12.46 4.26
C LYS A 194 -20.45 -13.99 4.35
N HIS A 195 -21.60 -14.57 4.62
CA HIS A 195 -21.79 -16.01 4.37
C HIS A 195 -21.85 -16.23 2.86
N ILE A 196 -21.08 -17.20 2.38
CA ILE A 196 -21.09 -17.56 0.97
C ILE A 196 -22.42 -18.19 0.66
N GLU A 197 -23.19 -17.55 -0.21
CA GLU A 197 -24.50 -18.00 -0.68
C GLU A 197 -24.37 -18.93 -1.88
N ASP A 198 -25.50 -19.30 -2.48
CA ASP A 198 -25.52 -20.15 -3.68
C ASP A 198 -24.88 -19.45 -4.89
N VAL A 199 -24.96 -18.12 -4.96
CA VAL A 199 -24.32 -17.30 -5.99
C VAL A 199 -23.04 -16.67 -5.45
N ILE A 200 -21.93 -16.95 -6.11
CA ILE A 200 -20.60 -16.41 -5.78
C ILE A 200 -20.33 -15.17 -6.61
N ASN A 201 -20.10 -14.07 -5.93
CA ASN A 201 -19.78 -12.78 -6.54
C ASN A 201 -18.27 -12.64 -6.71
N VAL A 202 -17.81 -12.57 -7.95
CA VAL A 202 -16.40 -12.46 -8.31
C VAL A 202 -16.07 -11.03 -8.71
N LEU A 203 -15.26 -10.34 -7.93
CA LEU A 203 -14.70 -9.05 -8.29
C LEU A 203 -13.42 -9.24 -9.10
N VAL A 204 -13.36 -8.65 -10.29
CA VAL A 204 -12.17 -8.70 -11.15
C VAL A 204 -11.61 -7.30 -11.31
N THR A 205 -10.34 -7.10 -10.94
CA THR A 205 -9.68 -5.79 -11.05
C THR A 205 -8.20 -5.90 -11.38
N GLY A 206 -7.78 -5.14 -12.37
CA GLY A 206 -6.37 -4.99 -12.73
C GLY A 206 -5.72 -3.72 -12.15
N GLY A 207 -6.43 -3.02 -11.24
CA GLY A 207 -6.12 -1.66 -10.80
C GLY A 207 -6.74 -0.61 -11.72
N SER A 208 -6.49 0.68 -11.46
CA SER A 208 -7.15 1.82 -12.13
C SER A 208 -7.04 1.85 -13.65
N GLN A 209 -6.03 1.21 -14.22
CA GLN A 209 -5.82 1.14 -15.68
C GLN A 209 -6.34 -0.17 -16.30
N GLY A 210 -6.91 -1.06 -15.47
CA GLY A 210 -7.21 -2.42 -15.86
C GLY A 210 -5.94 -3.29 -16.04
N ALA A 211 -6.13 -4.53 -16.45
CA ALA A 211 -5.05 -5.46 -16.74
C ALA A 211 -5.41 -6.32 -17.95
N ARG A 212 -4.93 -5.94 -19.13
CA ARG A 212 -5.25 -6.59 -20.39
C ARG A 212 -5.11 -8.11 -20.34
N ALA A 213 -4.03 -8.63 -19.74
CA ALA A 213 -3.83 -10.08 -19.62
C ALA A 213 -4.93 -10.78 -18.79
N ILE A 214 -5.40 -10.13 -17.71
CA ILE A 214 -6.53 -10.66 -16.91
C ILE A 214 -7.82 -10.60 -17.74
N ASN A 215 -8.06 -9.47 -18.41
CA ASN A 215 -9.25 -9.29 -19.24
C ASN A 215 -9.31 -10.34 -20.34
N GLU A 216 -8.20 -10.57 -21.07
CA GLU A 216 -8.11 -11.58 -22.14
C GLU A 216 -8.31 -13.01 -21.63
N ALA A 217 -7.66 -13.36 -20.51
CA ALA A 217 -7.80 -14.69 -19.93
C ALA A 217 -9.23 -14.94 -19.46
N LEU A 218 -9.88 -13.95 -18.86
CA LEU A 218 -11.27 -14.10 -18.41
C LEU A 218 -12.24 -14.23 -19.59
N ILE A 219 -12.12 -13.39 -20.62
CA ILE A 219 -12.92 -13.51 -21.85
C ILE A 219 -12.85 -14.93 -22.42
N GLY A 220 -11.64 -15.47 -22.55
CA GLY A 220 -11.45 -16.83 -23.04
C GLY A 220 -11.96 -17.92 -22.09
N ALA A 221 -12.07 -17.62 -20.79
CA ALA A 221 -12.57 -18.56 -19.77
C ALA A 221 -14.11 -18.63 -19.75
N LEU A 222 -14.85 -17.59 -20.20
CA LEU A 222 -16.31 -17.51 -20.09
C LEU A 222 -17.05 -18.77 -20.63
N PRO A 223 -16.69 -19.34 -21.81
CA PRO A 223 -17.35 -20.54 -22.29
C PRO A 223 -17.20 -21.77 -21.37
N MET A 224 -16.09 -21.84 -20.60
CA MET A 224 -15.83 -22.93 -19.66
C MET A 224 -16.59 -22.77 -18.33
N LEU A 225 -17.16 -21.60 -18.09
CA LEU A 225 -17.94 -21.27 -16.89
C LEU A 225 -19.45 -21.37 -17.11
N GLU A 226 -19.89 -21.69 -18.31
CA GLU A 226 -21.32 -21.71 -18.68
C GLU A 226 -22.14 -22.64 -17.80
N GLU A 227 -21.60 -23.81 -17.43
CA GLU A 227 -22.28 -24.78 -16.56
C GLU A 227 -22.56 -24.20 -15.14
N GLU A 228 -21.80 -23.21 -14.70
CA GLU A 228 -21.94 -22.58 -13.38
C GLU A 228 -22.58 -21.17 -13.48
N LYS A 229 -23.17 -20.80 -14.60
CA LYS A 229 -23.70 -19.44 -14.85
C LYS A 229 -24.72 -18.97 -13.82
N ASP A 230 -25.52 -19.87 -13.26
CA ASP A 230 -26.52 -19.53 -12.23
C ASP A 230 -25.88 -19.35 -10.84
N ARG A 231 -24.63 -19.78 -10.67
CA ARG A 231 -23.86 -19.70 -9.44
C ARG A 231 -22.76 -18.63 -9.47
N LEU A 232 -22.59 -17.94 -10.59
CA LEU A 232 -21.56 -16.93 -10.78
C LEU A 232 -22.16 -15.57 -11.11
N SER A 233 -21.68 -14.55 -10.46
CA SER A 233 -21.92 -13.16 -10.81
C SER A 233 -20.59 -12.40 -10.79
N PHE A 234 -20.37 -11.50 -11.74
CA PHE A 234 -19.12 -10.78 -11.87
C PHE A 234 -19.31 -9.28 -11.73
N THR A 235 -18.39 -8.62 -11.02
CA THR A 235 -18.12 -7.20 -11.18
C THR A 235 -16.72 -7.04 -11.75
N HIS A 236 -16.58 -6.44 -12.94
CA HIS A 236 -15.30 -6.39 -13.64
C HIS A 236 -14.87 -4.96 -13.94
N GLN A 237 -13.82 -4.49 -13.27
CA GLN A 237 -13.12 -3.25 -13.62
C GLN A 237 -12.07 -3.50 -14.69
N THR A 238 -12.36 -3.11 -15.91
CA THR A 238 -11.56 -3.45 -17.11
C THR A 238 -10.44 -2.46 -17.43
N GLY A 239 -10.56 -1.19 -16.96
CA GLY A 239 -9.90 -0.04 -17.56
C GLY A 239 -10.63 0.42 -18.84
N GLU A 240 -10.40 1.68 -19.23
CA GLU A 240 -11.05 2.32 -20.37
C GLU A 240 -10.83 1.56 -21.70
N ASN A 241 -9.59 1.07 -21.92
CA ASN A 241 -9.19 0.52 -23.21
C ASN A 241 -9.89 -0.81 -23.58
N ASP A 242 -10.23 -1.61 -22.59
CA ASP A 242 -10.79 -2.96 -22.81
C ASP A 242 -12.30 -3.01 -22.49
N PHE A 243 -12.91 -1.92 -22.06
CA PHE A 243 -14.29 -1.88 -21.57
C PHE A 243 -15.29 -2.53 -22.54
N TYR A 244 -15.37 -2.02 -23.74
CA TYR A 244 -16.35 -2.51 -24.74
C TYR A 244 -16.13 -3.99 -25.07
N ARG A 245 -14.88 -4.39 -25.26
CA ARG A 245 -14.54 -5.78 -25.59
C ARG A 245 -14.93 -6.77 -24.48
N VAL A 246 -14.71 -6.41 -23.23
CA VAL A 246 -15.07 -7.25 -22.07
C VAL A 246 -16.57 -7.30 -21.89
N ARG A 247 -17.25 -6.14 -21.98
CA ARG A 247 -18.71 -6.04 -21.88
C ARG A 247 -19.38 -6.95 -22.91
N ASP A 248 -19.02 -6.79 -24.19
CA ASP A 248 -19.63 -7.55 -25.30
C ASP A 248 -19.39 -9.07 -25.13
N ALA A 249 -18.22 -9.47 -24.58
CA ALA A 249 -17.94 -10.89 -24.30
C ALA A 249 -18.86 -11.44 -23.18
N PHE A 250 -19.11 -10.70 -22.11
CA PHE A 250 -20.05 -11.11 -21.06
C PHE A 250 -21.49 -11.17 -21.58
N GLU A 251 -21.94 -10.17 -22.34
CA GLU A 251 -23.28 -10.15 -22.93
C GLU A 251 -23.52 -11.40 -23.80
N ASN A 252 -22.51 -11.84 -24.56
CA ASN A 252 -22.61 -13.03 -25.41
C ASN A 252 -22.48 -14.37 -24.65
N SER A 253 -21.95 -14.36 -23.41
CA SER A 253 -21.75 -15.57 -22.62
C SER A 253 -22.98 -16.01 -21.81
N GLY A 254 -23.93 -15.10 -21.58
CA GLY A 254 -25.08 -15.34 -20.71
C GLY A 254 -24.76 -15.39 -19.21
N LEU A 255 -23.49 -15.13 -18.81
CA LEU A 255 -23.08 -14.97 -17.41
C LEU A 255 -23.49 -13.59 -16.89
N LYS A 256 -23.94 -13.51 -15.63
CA LYS A 256 -24.27 -12.24 -14.99
C LYS A 256 -23.00 -11.44 -14.74
N ALA A 257 -22.94 -10.21 -15.24
CA ALA A 257 -21.81 -9.32 -15.01
C ALA A 257 -22.19 -7.85 -15.00
N GLU A 258 -21.57 -7.11 -14.10
CA GLU A 258 -21.50 -5.65 -14.14
C GLU A 258 -20.08 -5.27 -14.58
N VAL A 259 -19.96 -4.77 -15.81
CA VAL A 259 -18.67 -4.37 -16.39
C VAL A 259 -18.52 -2.87 -16.29
N LYS A 260 -17.42 -2.39 -15.70
CA LYS A 260 -17.12 -0.98 -15.46
C LYS A 260 -15.73 -0.63 -15.98
N PRO A 261 -15.54 0.51 -16.65
CA PRO A 261 -14.19 0.97 -17.01
C PRO A 261 -13.39 1.34 -15.77
N PHE A 262 -14.07 1.92 -14.76
CA PHE A 262 -13.48 2.31 -13.48
C PHE A 262 -14.50 2.18 -12.34
N VAL A 263 -14.02 1.75 -11.18
CA VAL A 263 -14.83 1.67 -9.94
C VAL A 263 -14.41 2.81 -9.02
N GLU A 264 -15.36 3.68 -8.67
CA GLU A 264 -15.10 4.84 -7.81
C GLU A 264 -14.94 4.44 -6.34
N ARG A 265 -15.83 3.60 -5.84
CA ARG A 265 -15.85 3.13 -4.46
C ARG A 265 -15.54 1.64 -4.39
N MET A 266 -14.25 1.31 -4.44
CA MET A 266 -13.78 -0.08 -4.44
C MET A 266 -14.21 -0.85 -3.18
N VAL A 267 -14.37 -0.18 -2.04
CA VAL A 267 -14.80 -0.82 -0.79
C VAL A 267 -16.19 -1.44 -0.91
N ASP A 268 -17.10 -0.79 -1.66
CA ASP A 268 -18.46 -1.31 -1.85
C ASP A 268 -18.44 -2.61 -2.68
N GLU A 269 -17.57 -2.66 -3.69
CA GLU A 269 -17.38 -3.88 -4.49
C GLU A 269 -16.71 -5.01 -3.67
N PHE A 270 -15.77 -4.65 -2.79
CA PHE A 270 -15.22 -5.62 -1.85
C PHE A 270 -16.27 -6.15 -0.88
N ALA A 271 -17.20 -5.31 -0.42
CA ALA A 271 -18.28 -5.75 0.46
C ALA A 271 -19.17 -6.80 -0.23
N CYS A 272 -19.45 -6.61 -1.52
CA CYS A 272 -20.28 -7.55 -2.31
C CYS A 272 -19.52 -8.82 -2.73
N ALA A 273 -18.19 -8.77 -2.88
CA ALA A 273 -17.40 -9.87 -3.42
C ALA A 273 -17.24 -11.04 -2.44
N ASP A 274 -17.26 -12.26 -2.97
CA ASP A 274 -16.92 -13.50 -2.27
C ASP A 274 -15.51 -13.99 -2.68
N LEU A 275 -15.05 -13.62 -3.86
CA LEU A 275 -13.73 -13.91 -4.42
C LEU A 275 -13.23 -12.71 -5.22
N VAL A 276 -11.93 -12.42 -5.15
CA VAL A 276 -11.33 -11.35 -5.93
C VAL A 276 -10.26 -11.90 -6.88
N ILE A 277 -10.33 -11.52 -8.15
CA ILE A 277 -9.28 -11.78 -9.15
C ILE A 277 -8.54 -10.47 -9.39
N SER A 278 -7.24 -10.40 -9.07
CA SER A 278 -6.52 -9.12 -9.12
C SER A 278 -5.03 -9.24 -9.41
N ARG A 279 -4.39 -8.08 -9.61
CA ARG A 279 -2.94 -7.93 -9.45
C ARG A 279 -2.55 -8.04 -7.97
N ALA A 280 -1.26 -8.31 -7.69
CA ALA A 280 -0.74 -8.43 -6.33
C ALA A 280 0.05 -7.18 -5.88
N GLY A 281 -0.49 -5.99 -6.16
CA GLY A 281 0.04 -4.74 -5.62
C GLY A 281 -0.09 -4.71 -4.09
N ALA A 282 0.87 -4.10 -3.38
CA ALA A 282 0.89 -4.10 -1.92
C ALA A 282 -0.39 -3.54 -1.29
N THR A 283 -0.95 -2.47 -1.87
CA THR A 283 -2.23 -1.90 -1.39
C THR A 283 -3.38 -2.88 -1.60
N THR A 284 -3.48 -3.50 -2.79
CA THR A 284 -4.54 -4.49 -3.08
C THR A 284 -4.45 -5.67 -2.11
N VAL A 285 -3.24 -6.19 -1.86
CA VAL A 285 -3.00 -7.27 -0.90
C VAL A 285 -3.44 -6.86 0.52
N ALA A 286 -3.12 -5.65 0.94
CA ALA A 286 -3.53 -5.14 2.25
C ALA A 286 -5.06 -4.90 2.34
N GLU A 287 -5.70 -4.43 1.27
CA GLU A 287 -7.15 -4.27 1.17
C GLU A 287 -7.86 -5.64 1.21
N LEU A 288 -7.34 -6.65 0.50
CA LEU A 288 -7.83 -8.03 0.58
C LEU A 288 -7.78 -8.57 2.01
N ALA A 289 -6.65 -8.39 2.68
CA ALA A 289 -6.46 -8.81 4.07
C ALA A 289 -7.39 -8.05 5.03
N ALA A 290 -7.52 -6.73 4.88
CA ALA A 290 -8.41 -5.91 5.69
C ALA A 290 -9.87 -6.34 5.56
N ALA A 291 -10.35 -6.54 4.32
CA ALA A 291 -11.70 -6.97 4.02
C ALA A 291 -11.93 -8.48 4.24
N GLY A 292 -10.88 -9.28 4.47
CA GLY A 292 -10.99 -10.72 4.62
C GLY A 292 -11.44 -11.42 3.34
N LYS A 293 -10.96 -10.99 2.18
CA LYS A 293 -11.38 -11.56 0.89
C LYS A 293 -10.35 -12.56 0.36
N PRO A 294 -10.78 -13.76 -0.05
CA PRO A 294 -9.92 -14.70 -0.76
C PRO A 294 -9.62 -14.18 -2.16
N ALA A 295 -8.46 -14.51 -2.72
CA ALA A 295 -8.07 -14.00 -4.02
C ALA A 295 -7.39 -15.02 -4.93
N ILE A 296 -7.60 -14.85 -6.26
CA ILE A 296 -6.72 -15.36 -7.30
C ILE A 296 -5.87 -14.18 -7.76
N MET A 297 -4.57 -14.24 -7.51
CA MET A 297 -3.65 -13.15 -7.79
C MET A 297 -2.82 -13.44 -9.03
N ILE A 298 -2.78 -12.48 -9.93
CA ILE A 298 -1.97 -12.51 -11.14
C ILE A 298 -0.91 -11.40 -11.04
N PRO A 299 0.29 -11.70 -10.52
CA PRO A 299 1.35 -10.71 -10.38
C PRO A 299 1.72 -10.08 -11.73
N PHE A 300 1.96 -8.75 -11.74
CA PHE A 300 2.43 -8.07 -12.93
C PHE A 300 3.92 -8.38 -13.17
N PRO A 301 4.30 -9.02 -14.29
CA PRO A 301 5.66 -9.55 -14.49
C PRO A 301 6.73 -8.47 -14.65
N TYR A 302 6.32 -7.25 -14.98
CA TYR A 302 7.22 -6.12 -15.13
C TYR A 302 7.24 -5.20 -13.90
N ALA A 303 6.70 -5.65 -12.77
CA ALA A 303 6.81 -4.95 -11.50
C ALA A 303 8.29 -4.80 -11.11
N ALA A 304 8.63 -3.64 -10.53
CA ALA A 304 10.01 -3.39 -10.14
C ALA A 304 10.46 -4.45 -9.10
N ASP A 305 11.65 -5.03 -9.33
CA ASP A 305 12.26 -6.00 -8.43
C ASP A 305 11.33 -7.20 -8.05
N ASP A 306 10.39 -7.54 -8.96
CA ASP A 306 9.43 -8.65 -8.84
C ASP A 306 8.54 -8.60 -7.57
N HIS A 307 8.32 -7.41 -7.03
CA HIS A 307 7.63 -7.25 -5.74
C HIS A 307 6.20 -7.81 -5.73
N GLN A 308 5.46 -7.74 -6.86
CA GLN A 308 4.10 -8.29 -6.89
C GLN A 308 4.08 -9.81 -6.75
N ARG A 309 5.04 -10.51 -7.36
CA ARG A 309 5.19 -11.95 -7.17
C ARG A 309 5.46 -12.28 -5.71
N LYS A 310 6.40 -11.59 -5.06
CA LYS A 310 6.70 -11.78 -3.64
C LYS A 310 5.50 -11.52 -2.73
N ASN A 311 4.72 -10.49 -3.01
CA ASN A 311 3.48 -10.22 -2.29
C ASN A 311 2.48 -11.37 -2.45
N ALA A 312 2.27 -11.88 -3.69
CA ALA A 312 1.36 -12.98 -3.96
C ALA A 312 1.80 -14.29 -3.29
N GLU A 313 3.10 -14.61 -3.34
CA GLU A 313 3.69 -15.77 -2.67
C GLU A 313 3.44 -15.73 -1.15
N ALA A 314 3.53 -14.56 -0.51
CA ALA A 314 3.26 -14.40 0.92
C ALA A 314 1.79 -14.70 1.26
N ILE A 315 0.85 -14.21 0.44
CA ILE A 315 -0.58 -14.46 0.61
C ILE A 315 -0.94 -15.93 0.36
N GLU A 316 -0.35 -16.54 -0.67
CA GLU A 316 -0.58 -17.96 -0.97
C GLU A 316 -0.03 -18.87 0.14
N ARG A 317 1.17 -18.61 0.66
CA ARG A 317 1.73 -19.32 1.82
C ARG A 317 0.86 -19.22 3.06
N ALA A 318 0.20 -18.09 3.26
CA ALA A 318 -0.74 -17.89 4.36
C ALA A 318 -2.09 -18.60 4.14
N GLY A 319 -2.33 -19.21 3.00
CA GLY A 319 -3.59 -19.86 2.63
C GLY A 319 -4.73 -18.89 2.33
N ALA A 320 -4.44 -17.61 2.11
CA ALA A 320 -5.41 -16.55 1.86
C ALA A 320 -5.72 -16.31 0.37
N GLY A 321 -4.94 -16.93 -0.52
CA GLY A 321 -5.10 -16.76 -1.96
C GLY A 321 -4.43 -17.84 -2.78
N ARG A 322 -4.61 -17.74 -4.08
CA ARG A 322 -3.96 -18.57 -5.11
C ARG A 322 -3.18 -17.64 -6.04
N MET A 323 -2.02 -18.06 -6.48
CA MET A 323 -1.21 -17.30 -7.42
C MET A 323 -1.18 -18.00 -8.79
N ILE A 324 -1.36 -17.22 -9.85
CA ILE A 324 -1.10 -17.65 -11.24
C ILE A 324 -0.09 -16.66 -11.82
N LEU A 325 1.08 -17.15 -12.20
CA LEU A 325 2.04 -16.31 -12.91
C LEU A 325 1.45 -15.88 -14.27
N GLN A 326 1.67 -14.64 -14.69
CA GLN A 326 1.10 -14.17 -15.97
C GLN A 326 1.57 -15.01 -17.18
N ALA A 327 2.77 -15.59 -17.12
CA ALA A 327 3.25 -16.50 -18.17
C ALA A 327 2.47 -17.84 -18.23
N GLU A 328 1.81 -18.20 -17.14
CA GLU A 328 0.99 -19.42 -17.02
C GLU A 328 -0.51 -19.12 -17.12
N LEU A 329 -0.87 -17.84 -17.26
CA LEU A 329 -2.25 -17.39 -17.31
C LEU A 329 -2.84 -17.69 -18.68
N THR A 330 -3.53 -18.82 -18.78
CA THR A 330 -4.39 -19.16 -19.93
C THR A 330 -5.86 -19.13 -19.50
N PRO A 331 -6.81 -19.02 -20.44
CA PRO A 331 -8.24 -19.16 -20.15
C PRO A 331 -8.57 -20.43 -19.36
N GLU A 332 -8.00 -21.57 -19.77
CA GLU A 332 -8.22 -22.88 -19.13
C GLU A 332 -7.68 -22.91 -17.70
N ARG A 333 -6.49 -22.32 -17.48
CA ARG A 333 -5.90 -22.24 -16.14
C ARG A 333 -6.74 -21.39 -15.22
N LEU A 334 -7.22 -20.22 -15.69
CA LEU A 334 -8.06 -19.33 -14.92
C LEU A 334 -9.41 -19.98 -14.60
N ALA A 335 -10.08 -20.57 -15.62
CA ALA A 335 -11.35 -21.29 -15.43
C ALA A 335 -11.20 -22.41 -14.41
N LYS A 336 -10.14 -23.23 -14.52
CA LYS A 336 -9.86 -24.33 -13.59
C LYS A 336 -9.72 -23.85 -12.14
N GLU A 337 -8.94 -22.81 -11.89
CA GLU A 337 -8.76 -22.27 -10.53
C GLU A 337 -10.06 -21.66 -10.00
N LEU A 338 -10.81 -20.95 -10.86
CA LEU A 338 -12.09 -20.36 -10.47
C LEU A 338 -13.10 -21.46 -10.12
N LEU A 339 -13.31 -22.44 -10.98
CA LEU A 339 -14.22 -23.57 -10.76
C LEU A 339 -13.83 -24.38 -9.52
N TRP A 340 -12.53 -24.58 -9.26
CA TRP A 340 -12.03 -25.28 -8.07
C TRP A 340 -12.41 -24.57 -6.76
N LEU A 341 -12.51 -23.24 -6.78
CA LEU A 341 -12.95 -22.44 -5.63
C LEU A 341 -14.48 -22.36 -5.53
N VAL A 342 -15.17 -22.12 -6.66
CA VAL A 342 -16.63 -21.92 -6.72
C VAL A 342 -17.40 -23.19 -6.33
N ARG A 343 -16.85 -24.37 -6.67
CA ARG A 343 -17.45 -25.67 -6.34
C ARG A 343 -17.26 -26.09 -4.87
N ASP A 344 -16.44 -25.37 -4.11
CA ASP A 344 -16.16 -25.66 -2.69
C ASP A 344 -16.27 -24.39 -1.83
N PRO A 345 -17.48 -23.98 -1.42
CA PRO A 345 -17.68 -22.80 -0.56
C PRO A 345 -16.93 -22.84 0.77
N GLN A 346 -16.71 -24.03 1.33
CA GLN A 346 -15.94 -24.17 2.57
C GLN A 346 -14.46 -23.78 2.37
N LYS A 347 -13.92 -24.05 1.19
CA LYS A 347 -12.56 -23.65 0.84
C LYS A 347 -12.44 -22.13 0.75
N LEU A 348 -13.39 -21.49 0.07
CA LEU A 348 -13.47 -20.00 0.05
C LEU A 348 -13.57 -19.44 1.46
N GLY A 349 -14.40 -20.02 2.32
CA GLY A 349 -14.54 -19.61 3.72
C GLY A 349 -13.21 -19.70 4.49
N ARG A 350 -12.49 -20.83 4.37
CA ARG A 350 -11.16 -20.99 4.99
C ARG A 350 -10.14 -19.97 4.48
N MET A 351 -10.16 -19.69 3.16
CA MET A 351 -9.29 -18.68 2.57
C MET A 351 -9.65 -17.25 3.04
N ALA A 352 -10.93 -16.94 3.18
CA ALA A 352 -11.42 -15.66 3.71
C ALA A 352 -10.95 -15.45 5.16
N GLU A 353 -11.07 -16.47 6.02
CA GLU A 353 -10.56 -16.41 7.38
C GLU A 353 -9.03 -16.25 7.41
N ALA A 354 -8.30 -16.96 6.55
CA ALA A 354 -6.86 -16.80 6.44
C ALA A 354 -6.49 -15.38 6.01
N SER A 355 -7.21 -14.80 5.04
CA SER A 355 -7.05 -13.42 4.60
C SER A 355 -7.30 -12.43 5.75
N LYS A 356 -8.40 -12.58 6.49
CA LYS A 356 -8.75 -11.71 7.62
C LYS A 356 -7.69 -11.71 8.72
N ARG A 357 -7.05 -12.85 8.99
CA ARG A 357 -5.95 -12.95 9.97
C ARG A 357 -4.70 -12.15 9.58
N LEU A 358 -4.50 -11.89 8.30
CA LEU A 358 -3.40 -11.05 7.80
C LEU A 358 -3.69 -9.55 7.96
N GLY A 359 -4.94 -9.17 8.13
CA GLY A 359 -5.34 -7.77 8.31
C GLY A 359 -4.67 -7.12 9.52
N ARG A 360 -4.26 -5.87 9.36
CA ARG A 360 -3.60 -5.05 10.40
C ARG A 360 -4.35 -3.74 10.59
N PRO A 361 -5.46 -3.74 11.35
CA PRO A 361 -6.27 -2.53 11.55
C PRO A 361 -5.50 -1.42 12.30
N ASP A 362 -4.48 -1.80 13.04
CA ASP A 362 -3.60 -0.91 13.80
C ASP A 362 -2.38 -0.41 12.99
N ALA A 363 -2.25 -0.76 11.71
CA ALA A 363 -1.05 -0.44 10.92
C ALA A 363 -0.73 1.06 10.91
N ALA A 364 -1.70 1.92 10.60
CA ALA A 364 -1.50 3.37 10.62
C ALA A 364 -1.10 3.88 12.00
N LYS A 365 -1.78 3.37 13.06
CA LYS A 365 -1.46 3.69 14.46
C LYS A 365 -0.01 3.32 14.78
N ARG A 366 0.44 2.11 14.44
CA ARG A 366 1.81 1.64 14.70
C ARG A 366 2.86 2.47 13.95
N VAL A 367 2.59 2.85 12.70
CA VAL A 367 3.48 3.75 11.96
C VAL A 367 3.60 5.10 12.67
N VAL A 368 2.48 5.66 13.14
CA VAL A 368 2.48 6.95 13.86
C VAL A 368 3.14 6.83 15.24
N ASP A 369 2.94 5.70 15.96
CA ASP A 369 3.63 5.44 17.23
C ASP A 369 5.16 5.40 17.03
N LEU A 370 5.62 4.70 15.99
CA LEU A 370 7.03 4.66 15.60
C LEU A 370 7.55 6.06 15.26
N ALA A 371 6.78 6.83 14.48
CA ALA A 371 7.12 8.19 14.09
C ALA A 371 7.27 9.13 15.30
N ILE A 372 6.35 9.07 16.25
CA ILE A 372 6.39 9.86 17.48
C ILE A 372 7.62 9.50 18.34
N ARG A 373 7.96 8.22 18.46
CA ARG A 373 9.17 7.77 19.20
C ARG A 373 10.46 8.36 18.62
N ILE A 374 10.60 8.38 17.29
CA ILE A 374 11.83 8.92 16.67
C ILE A 374 11.93 10.46 16.75
N VAL A 375 10.80 11.17 16.83
CA VAL A 375 10.78 12.62 17.09
C VAL A 375 11.18 12.90 18.54
N GLY A 376 10.59 12.19 19.51
CA GLY A 376 10.90 12.37 20.94
C GLY A 376 12.36 12.06 21.28
N SER A 377 12.99 11.11 20.60
CA SER A 377 14.41 10.79 20.84
C SER A 377 15.39 11.92 20.45
N ARG A 378 14.95 12.90 19.65
CA ARG A 378 15.77 14.07 19.29
C ARG A 378 15.87 15.08 20.44
N GLU A 379 14.82 15.23 21.24
CA GLU A 379 14.81 16.20 22.36
C GLU A 379 15.81 15.82 23.46
N TRP A 380 16.18 14.54 23.58
CA TRP A 380 17.16 14.05 24.54
C TRP A 380 18.63 14.20 24.09
N GLY A 381 18.87 14.27 22.76
CA GLY A 381 20.24 14.36 22.21
C GLY A 381 20.86 15.76 22.26
N VAL A 382 20.08 16.80 22.50
CA VAL A 382 20.53 18.20 22.47
C VAL A 382 20.92 18.72 23.88
N GLY A 383 20.62 17.94 24.93
CA GLY A 383 20.85 18.36 26.34
C GLY A 383 22.17 17.93 26.99
N ASN A 384 23.02 17.18 26.31
CA ASN A 384 24.26 16.63 26.90
C ASN A 384 25.56 17.19 26.26
N GLY A 385 25.53 18.40 25.76
CA GLY A 385 26.68 19.07 25.15
C GLY A 385 26.85 20.50 25.75
N GLU A 386 27.09 20.59 27.06
CA GLU A 386 27.75 21.74 27.70
C GLU A 386 28.81 21.20 28.68
#